data_25730490fc9264b06009e505a05ca2ab
#
_entry.id   25730490fc9264b06009e505a05ca2ab
#
_cell.length_a   1.000
_cell.length_b   1.000
_cell.length_c   1.000
_cell.angle_alpha   90.00
_cell.angle_beta   90.00
_cell.angle_gamma   90.00
#
_symmetry.space_group_name_H-M   'P 1'
#
loop_
_entity.id
_entity.type
_entity.pdbx_description
1 polymer ?
#
loop_
_entity_poly.entity_id
_entity_poly.type
_entity_poly.pdbx_seq_one_letter_code
_entity_poly.pdbx_strand_id
1 'polypeptide(L)'
;MHKLLFDAIIQLSILYKENQLFWFNDLSGGLILERETTTSIVWKYIAIVLIAVTIALAVAMITLTNSKLKSRTVAEETTAAVSENIQESVSETVPETVPETEAPVELSAAEMAIETGNSMLSYWTDSALARQQIISYMAEITDESSPNFIPADRRIAVFDFDGTLFCETDPNYFWYNLLVYRVLEDESYNGKASKFEKATAKKIVDLNEKGKKSNNLPMDQAKSIASSFAGMTPEEFDAYVQNFKAFPMPGYNGLLRGDSWYLPMLQIVDYLQANDFTVYIVSESDRFIVRSIVKNSPLNVPMRQIIGSDESVVATGQDDEDGLEYTFTGKDKVILGGKFLRGNVNMNKTTAIIQEIGVQPVLSFGNTMNDASMAMYTITENPYKSLAFMLCCDDLERENGNTDKANAMYQNCAEYNWIPVSMKNDWTTIYGDSVTKKVGVDEALAPSA
;
A
#
# COMPACT_ATOMS: atom_id res chain seq x y z
N MET A 1 -14.71 -28.41 -31.28
CA MET A 1 -13.71 -27.88 -30.33
C MET A 1 -13.98 -28.35 -28.90
N HIS A 2 -15.18 -28.15 -28.31
CA HIS A 2 -15.54 -28.64 -26.95
C HIS A 2 -15.32 -30.15 -26.75
N LYS A 3 -15.67 -30.99 -27.73
CA LYS A 3 -15.54 -32.45 -27.61
C LYS A 3 -14.08 -32.91 -27.61
N LEU A 4 -13.20 -32.28 -28.39
CA LEU A 4 -11.76 -32.57 -28.45
C LEU A 4 -11.05 -32.15 -27.12
N LEU A 5 -11.47 -31.04 -26.50
CA LEU A 5 -10.93 -30.60 -25.23
C LEU A 5 -11.38 -31.55 -24.10
N PHE A 6 -12.63 -31.99 -24.12
CA PHE A 6 -13.19 -32.90 -23.13
C PHE A 6 -12.53 -34.28 -23.20
N ASP A 7 -12.32 -34.80 -24.42
CA ASP A 7 -11.65 -36.08 -24.65
C ASP A 7 -10.18 -36.03 -24.21
N ALA A 8 -9.49 -34.91 -24.44
CA ALA A 8 -8.11 -34.69 -23.96
C ALA A 8 -7.99 -34.63 -22.44
N ILE A 9 -8.94 -33.99 -21.74
CA ILE A 9 -8.99 -33.93 -20.28
C ILE A 9 -9.25 -35.30 -19.67
N ILE A 10 -10.15 -36.09 -20.27
CA ILE A 10 -10.41 -37.47 -19.83
C ILE A 10 -9.18 -38.35 -20.02
N GLN A 11 -8.48 -38.25 -21.14
CA GLN A 11 -7.25 -39.01 -21.38
C GLN A 11 -6.14 -38.61 -20.40
N LEU A 12 -6.00 -37.32 -20.05
CA LEU A 12 -5.06 -36.85 -19.06
C LEU A 12 -5.39 -37.32 -17.63
N SER A 13 -6.69 -37.40 -17.28
CA SER A 13 -7.12 -37.91 -15.98
C SER A 13 -6.93 -39.41 -15.83
N ILE A 14 -7.05 -40.19 -16.93
CA ILE A 14 -6.77 -41.62 -16.96
C ILE A 14 -5.28 -41.88 -16.81
N LEU A 15 -4.43 -41.15 -17.54
CA LEU A 15 -2.96 -41.24 -17.43
C LEU A 15 -2.44 -40.81 -16.03
N TYR A 16 -3.09 -39.83 -15.40
CA TYR A 16 -2.77 -39.43 -14.04
C TYR A 16 -3.13 -40.53 -13.01
N LYS A 17 -4.27 -41.19 -13.15
CA LYS A 17 -4.69 -42.31 -12.31
C LYS A 17 -3.83 -43.54 -12.48
N GLU A 18 -3.44 -43.90 -13.69
CA GLU A 18 -2.55 -45.05 -13.96
C GLU A 18 -1.14 -44.83 -13.37
N ASN A 19 -0.60 -43.59 -13.42
CA ASN A 19 0.68 -43.27 -12.80
C ASN A 19 0.63 -43.26 -11.26
N GLN A 20 -0.50 -42.92 -10.63
CA GLN A 20 -0.66 -43.01 -9.18
C GLN A 20 -0.69 -44.46 -8.67
N LEU A 21 -1.26 -45.39 -9.45
CA LEU A 21 -1.27 -46.82 -9.13
C LEU A 21 0.12 -47.47 -9.22
N PHE A 22 1.03 -46.95 -10.05
CA PHE A 22 2.41 -47.41 -10.15
C PHE A 22 3.30 -47.00 -8.96
N TRP A 23 2.96 -45.90 -8.28
CA TRP A 23 3.74 -45.40 -7.12
C TRP A 23 3.52 -46.18 -5.83
N PHE A 24 2.46 -46.95 -5.73
CA PHE A 24 2.13 -47.71 -4.53
C PHE A 24 2.73 -49.14 -4.48
N ASN A 25 3.29 -49.62 -5.60
CA ASN A 25 3.77 -51.03 -5.70
C ASN A 25 5.28 -51.19 -5.73
N ASP A 26 6.12 -50.12 -5.68
CA ASP A 26 7.56 -50.23 -5.80
C ASP A 26 8.33 -49.58 -4.64
N LEU A 27 8.15 -50.12 -3.43
CA LEU A 27 8.96 -49.79 -2.26
C LEU A 27 10.09 -50.79 -2.01
N SER A 28 10.55 -51.51 -3.02
CA SER A 28 11.72 -52.40 -2.91
C SER A 28 12.63 -52.33 -4.14
N GLY A 29 13.61 -51.42 -4.09
CA GLY A 29 14.95 -51.59 -4.67
C GLY A 29 15.11 -51.52 -6.21
N GLY A 30 15.66 -50.42 -6.66
CA GLY A 30 16.46 -50.36 -7.89
C GLY A 30 15.94 -49.56 -9.06
N LEU A 31 16.76 -48.65 -9.54
CA LEU A 31 16.89 -47.95 -10.80
C LEU A 31 16.53 -46.44 -10.86
N ILE A 32 17.60 -45.66 -10.77
CA ILE A 32 17.65 -44.18 -10.92
C ILE A 32 17.61 -43.75 -12.40
N LEU A 33 17.67 -44.63 -13.37
CA LEU A 33 17.84 -44.29 -14.81
C LEU A 33 16.54 -44.07 -15.61
N GLU A 34 15.38 -44.53 -15.11
CA GLU A 34 14.08 -44.32 -15.81
C GLU A 34 13.35 -43.01 -15.45
N ARG A 35 13.82 -42.29 -14.45
CA ARG A 35 13.16 -41.04 -13.99
C ARG A 35 13.29 -39.86 -14.94
N GLU A 36 14.34 -39.77 -15.75
CA GLU A 36 14.54 -38.62 -16.63
C GLU A 36 13.66 -38.66 -17.89
N THR A 37 13.33 -39.82 -18.41
CA THR A 37 12.58 -39.97 -19.67
C THR A 37 11.08 -39.68 -19.53
N THR A 38 10.48 -40.07 -18.43
CA THR A 38 9.03 -39.87 -18.20
C THR A 38 8.69 -38.39 -17.90
N THR A 39 9.52 -37.73 -17.12
CA THR A 39 9.35 -36.30 -16.82
C THR A 39 9.52 -35.43 -18.08
N SER A 40 10.47 -35.77 -18.96
CA SER A 40 10.69 -35.08 -20.25
C SER A 40 9.50 -35.19 -21.21
N ILE A 41 8.86 -36.35 -21.24
CA ILE A 41 7.67 -36.59 -22.11
C ILE A 41 6.47 -35.79 -21.60
N VAL A 42 6.21 -35.78 -20.29
CA VAL A 42 5.10 -35.00 -19.70
C VAL A 42 5.27 -33.50 -19.96
N TRP A 43 6.47 -32.96 -19.81
CA TRP A 43 6.75 -31.53 -20.10
C TRP A 43 6.57 -31.18 -21.59
N LYS A 44 6.91 -32.10 -22.51
CA LYS A 44 6.65 -31.91 -23.94
C LYS A 44 5.16 -31.84 -24.27
N TYR A 45 4.33 -32.68 -23.65
CA TYR A 45 2.87 -32.61 -23.83
C TYR A 45 2.24 -31.37 -23.23
N ILE A 46 2.70 -30.94 -22.05
CA ILE A 46 2.27 -29.67 -21.43
C ILE A 46 2.61 -28.48 -22.34
N ALA A 47 3.81 -28.45 -22.92
CA ALA A 47 4.23 -27.40 -23.84
C ALA A 47 3.35 -27.36 -25.10
N ILE A 48 3.02 -28.52 -25.70
CA ILE A 48 2.14 -28.61 -26.86
C ILE A 48 0.73 -28.10 -26.55
N VAL A 49 0.18 -28.46 -25.40
CA VAL A 49 -1.14 -27.97 -24.97
C VAL A 49 -1.14 -26.45 -24.75
N LEU A 50 -0.12 -25.92 -24.12
CA LEU A 50 0.03 -24.48 -23.92
C LEU A 50 0.14 -23.71 -25.23
N ILE A 51 0.90 -24.22 -26.19
CA ILE A 51 1.00 -23.64 -27.54
C ILE A 51 -0.36 -23.65 -28.27
N ALA A 52 -1.10 -24.75 -28.19
CA ALA A 52 -2.43 -24.84 -28.80
C ALA A 52 -3.44 -23.85 -28.17
N VAL A 53 -3.40 -23.68 -26.85
CA VAL A 53 -4.24 -22.68 -26.14
C VAL A 53 -3.87 -21.25 -26.54
N THR A 54 -2.57 -20.95 -26.65
CA THR A 54 -2.09 -19.61 -27.05
C THR A 54 -2.53 -19.27 -28.47
N ILE A 55 -2.45 -20.22 -29.43
CA ILE A 55 -2.93 -20.03 -30.79
C ILE A 55 -4.44 -19.83 -30.85
N ALA A 56 -5.22 -20.57 -30.05
CA ALA A 56 -6.67 -20.41 -29.96
C ALA A 56 -7.08 -19.03 -29.42
N LEU A 57 -6.37 -18.53 -28.41
CA LEU A 57 -6.59 -17.19 -27.85
C LEU A 57 -6.22 -16.08 -28.84
N ALA A 58 -5.12 -16.24 -29.57
CA ALA A 58 -4.72 -15.29 -30.62
C ALA A 58 -5.76 -15.20 -31.76
N VAL A 59 -6.29 -16.32 -32.20
CA VAL A 59 -7.35 -16.35 -33.21
C VAL A 59 -8.64 -15.72 -32.69
N ALA A 60 -9.00 -15.94 -31.40
CA ALA A 60 -10.16 -15.30 -30.79
C ALA A 60 -9.99 -13.78 -30.68
N MET A 61 -8.81 -13.30 -30.35
CA MET A 61 -8.51 -11.86 -30.32
C MET A 61 -8.59 -11.21 -31.71
N ILE A 62 -8.06 -11.84 -32.73
CA ILE A 62 -8.12 -11.35 -34.13
C ILE A 62 -9.57 -11.28 -34.63
N THR A 63 -10.41 -12.26 -34.26
CA THR A 63 -11.84 -12.24 -34.65
C THR A 63 -12.62 -11.15 -33.91
N LEU A 64 -12.32 -10.88 -32.63
CA LEU A 64 -12.93 -9.80 -31.85
C LEU A 64 -12.51 -8.41 -32.33
N THR A 65 -11.24 -8.23 -32.70
CA THR A 65 -10.76 -6.96 -33.28
C THR A 65 -11.38 -6.69 -34.64
N ASN A 66 -11.49 -7.70 -35.52
CA ASN A 66 -12.14 -7.55 -36.82
C ASN A 66 -13.66 -7.28 -36.70
N SER A 67 -14.33 -7.80 -35.67
CA SER A 67 -15.75 -7.49 -35.42
C SER A 67 -15.96 -6.05 -34.96
N LYS A 68 -15.04 -5.54 -34.10
CA LYS A 68 -15.04 -4.14 -33.64
C LYS A 68 -14.69 -3.13 -34.76
N LEU A 69 -13.81 -3.50 -35.68
CA LEU A 69 -13.49 -2.68 -36.85
C LEU A 69 -14.71 -2.56 -37.78
N LYS A 70 -15.44 -3.66 -37.99
CA LYS A 70 -16.65 -3.68 -38.84
C LYS A 70 -17.82 -2.88 -38.23
N SER A 71 -17.95 -2.82 -36.92
CA SER A 71 -18.95 -1.99 -36.25
C SER A 71 -18.60 -0.50 -36.28
N ARG A 72 -17.32 -0.15 -36.37
CA ARG A 72 -16.85 1.24 -36.43
C ARG A 72 -17.05 1.85 -37.84
N THR A 73 -16.82 1.09 -38.91
CA THR A 73 -17.10 1.53 -40.29
C THR A 73 -18.58 1.72 -40.57
N VAL A 74 -19.49 0.96 -39.94
CA VAL A 74 -20.95 1.16 -40.10
C VAL A 74 -21.44 2.40 -39.36
N ALA A 75 -20.77 2.80 -38.25
CA ALA A 75 -21.11 4.01 -37.49
C ALA A 75 -20.65 5.30 -38.17
N GLU A 76 -19.52 5.27 -38.91
CA GLU A 76 -19.03 6.44 -39.69
C GLU A 76 -19.83 6.71 -40.96
N GLU A 77 -20.40 5.71 -41.62
CA GLU A 77 -21.28 5.88 -42.77
C GLU A 77 -22.65 6.47 -42.41
N THR A 78 -23.11 6.29 -41.14
CA THR A 78 -24.43 6.81 -40.72
C THR A 78 -24.36 8.28 -40.28
N THR A 79 -23.19 8.81 -39.93
CA THR A 79 -23.00 10.21 -39.49
C THR A 79 -22.76 11.17 -40.64
N ALA A 80 -22.32 10.67 -41.81
CA ALA A 80 -22.10 11.49 -43.02
C ALA A 80 -23.37 11.88 -43.80
N ALA A 81 -24.53 11.25 -43.53
CA ALA A 81 -25.75 11.43 -44.27
C ALA A 81 -26.74 12.46 -43.70
N VAL A 82 -26.43 13.14 -42.61
CA VAL A 82 -27.35 14.05 -41.92
C VAL A 82 -26.95 15.54 -42.05
N SER A 83 -25.85 15.88 -42.73
CA SER A 83 -25.26 17.22 -42.74
C SER A 83 -25.56 18.09 -44.00
N GLU A 84 -26.46 17.67 -44.87
CA GLU A 84 -26.88 18.53 -46.04
C GLU A 84 -28.40 18.78 -45.98
N ASN A 85 -28.83 19.79 -45.30
CA ASN A 85 -29.99 20.65 -45.63
C ASN A 85 -30.31 21.54 -44.44
N ILE A 86 -29.88 22.79 -44.52
CA ILE A 86 -30.57 24.01 -44.05
C ILE A 86 -29.65 25.19 -44.44
N GLN A 87 -30.00 25.78 -45.56
CA GLN A 87 -29.57 27.11 -45.93
C GLN A 87 -30.79 27.79 -46.56
N GLU A 88 -31.39 28.73 -45.86
CA GLU A 88 -31.95 29.98 -46.47
C GLU A 88 -32.63 30.89 -45.45
N SER A 89 -32.13 32.13 -45.49
CA SER A 89 -32.78 33.41 -45.23
C SER A 89 -33.20 33.78 -43.79
N VAL A 90 -32.63 34.89 -43.29
CA VAL A 90 -33.33 36.11 -42.96
C VAL A 90 -32.34 37.26 -42.66
N SER A 91 -32.47 38.30 -43.40
CA SER A 91 -32.32 39.76 -43.26
C SER A 91 -31.71 40.38 -42.00
N GLU A 92 -30.80 41.33 -42.27
CA GLU A 92 -30.16 42.32 -41.39
C GLU A 92 -31.09 43.06 -40.47
N THR A 93 -30.72 43.12 -39.19
CA THR A 93 -30.86 44.31 -38.33
C THR A 93 -29.71 44.37 -37.36
N VAL A 94 -28.94 45.44 -37.40
CA VAL A 94 -27.84 45.75 -36.49
C VAL A 94 -28.42 46.15 -35.13
N PRO A 95 -27.99 45.56 -34.03
CA PRO A 95 -28.09 46.17 -32.70
C PRO A 95 -26.71 46.47 -32.12
N GLU A 96 -26.68 47.58 -31.44
CA GLU A 96 -25.72 48.20 -30.56
C GLU A 96 -24.79 47.20 -29.85
N THR A 97 -23.50 47.45 -29.91
CA THR A 97 -22.42 46.75 -29.16
C THR A 97 -22.60 46.92 -27.66
N VAL A 98 -23.11 45.89 -27.02
CA VAL A 98 -22.92 45.66 -25.58
C VAL A 98 -21.51 45.05 -25.41
N PRO A 99 -20.67 45.49 -24.44
CA PRO A 99 -19.41 44.88 -24.22
C PRO A 99 -19.63 43.40 -23.85
N GLU A 100 -19.10 42.52 -24.69
CA GLU A 100 -19.10 41.08 -24.45
C GLU A 100 -18.31 40.83 -23.16
N THR A 101 -19.01 40.46 -22.09
CA THR A 101 -18.35 39.95 -20.88
C THR A 101 -17.69 38.65 -21.32
N GLU A 102 -16.35 38.64 -21.40
CA GLU A 102 -15.58 37.43 -21.66
C GLU A 102 -16.08 36.32 -20.73
N ALA A 103 -16.53 35.23 -21.31
CA ALA A 103 -16.87 34.03 -20.55
C ALA A 103 -15.65 33.61 -19.72
N PRO A 104 -15.84 33.16 -18.49
CA PRO A 104 -14.71 32.66 -17.70
C PRO A 104 -13.94 31.60 -18.50
N VAL A 105 -12.65 31.80 -18.68
CA VAL A 105 -11.76 30.79 -19.30
C VAL A 105 -11.80 29.58 -18.40
N GLU A 106 -12.37 28.50 -18.88
CA GLU A 106 -12.41 27.22 -18.17
C GLU A 106 -11.01 26.61 -18.22
N LEU A 107 -10.38 26.40 -17.05
CA LEU A 107 -9.04 25.84 -16.97
C LEU A 107 -9.04 24.40 -17.48
N SER A 108 -8.00 24.00 -18.19
CA SER A 108 -7.74 22.61 -18.56
C SER A 108 -7.52 21.75 -17.32
N ALA A 109 -7.68 20.43 -17.43
CA ALA A 109 -7.41 19.49 -16.33
C ALA A 109 -5.96 19.62 -15.82
N ALA A 110 -4.99 19.84 -16.72
CA ALA A 110 -3.60 20.07 -16.35
C ALA A 110 -3.40 21.36 -15.55
N GLU A 111 -4.02 22.47 -15.97
CA GLU A 111 -3.96 23.75 -15.26
C GLU A 111 -4.65 23.67 -13.89
N MET A 112 -5.80 23.00 -13.81
CA MET A 112 -6.47 22.72 -12.53
C MET A 112 -5.61 21.90 -11.59
N ALA A 113 -4.93 20.86 -12.08
CA ALA A 113 -4.04 20.05 -11.26
C ALA A 113 -2.86 20.87 -10.70
N ILE A 114 -2.29 21.78 -11.50
CA ILE A 114 -1.20 22.67 -11.07
C ILE A 114 -1.69 23.66 -10.01
N GLU A 115 -2.82 24.33 -10.25
CA GLU A 115 -3.38 25.31 -9.33
C GLU A 115 -3.76 24.66 -8.00
N THR A 116 -4.44 23.52 -8.04
CA THR A 116 -4.81 22.73 -6.88
C THR A 116 -3.56 22.28 -6.10
N GLY A 117 -2.53 21.77 -6.80
CA GLY A 117 -1.27 21.38 -6.17
C GLY A 117 -0.56 22.54 -5.48
N ASN A 118 -0.49 23.70 -6.11
CA ASN A 118 0.09 24.90 -5.51
C ASN A 118 -0.67 25.38 -4.28
N SER A 119 -1.99 25.25 -4.28
CA SER A 119 -2.85 25.62 -3.15
C SER A 119 -2.79 24.62 -2.00
N MET A 120 -2.91 23.32 -2.29
CA MET A 120 -3.02 22.27 -1.28
C MET A 120 -1.68 21.92 -0.61
N LEU A 121 -0.56 22.02 -1.32
CA LEU A 121 0.77 21.64 -0.81
C LEU A 121 1.47 22.82 -0.11
N SER A 122 0.75 23.55 0.74
CA SER A 122 1.23 24.78 1.42
C SER A 122 2.28 24.51 2.52
N TYR A 123 2.37 23.27 3.03
CA TYR A 123 3.40 22.87 3.98
C TYR A 123 4.70 22.39 3.32
N TRP A 124 4.77 22.47 1.99
CA TRP A 124 5.96 22.19 1.21
C TRP A 124 6.61 23.49 0.76
N THR A 125 7.93 23.51 0.71
CA THR A 125 8.67 24.65 0.13
C THR A 125 8.48 24.66 -1.39
N ASP A 126 8.48 25.86 -2.01
CA ASP A 126 8.35 25.97 -3.47
C ASP A 126 9.55 25.36 -4.23
N SER A 127 10.71 25.31 -3.57
CA SER A 127 11.94 24.72 -4.12
C SER A 127 12.01 23.20 -3.97
N ALA A 128 11.08 22.56 -3.23
CA ALA A 128 11.08 21.12 -3.02
C ALA A 128 10.91 20.37 -4.35
N LEU A 129 11.91 19.59 -4.73
CA LEU A 129 11.89 18.81 -5.97
C LEU A 129 10.73 17.82 -5.99
N ALA A 130 10.48 17.15 -4.88
CA ALA A 130 9.37 16.19 -4.75
C ALA A 130 8.01 16.86 -5.00
N ARG A 131 7.78 18.08 -4.43
CA ARG A 131 6.57 18.87 -4.69
C ARG A 131 6.42 19.21 -6.16
N GLN A 132 7.48 19.72 -6.79
CA GLN A 132 7.47 20.09 -8.21
C GLN A 132 7.20 18.88 -9.10
N GLN A 133 7.80 17.74 -8.80
CA GLN A 133 7.62 16.52 -9.56
C GLN A 133 6.21 15.95 -9.43
N ILE A 134 5.60 15.94 -8.23
CA ILE A 134 4.24 15.42 -8.06
C ILE A 134 3.21 16.31 -8.74
N ILE A 135 3.39 17.65 -8.72
CA ILE A 135 2.50 18.60 -9.43
C ILE A 135 2.63 18.42 -10.94
N SER A 136 3.86 18.36 -11.47
CA SER A 136 4.09 18.14 -12.91
C SER A 136 3.56 16.78 -13.38
N TYR A 137 3.79 15.73 -12.58
CA TYR A 137 3.24 14.40 -12.83
C TYR A 137 1.71 14.45 -12.92
N MET A 138 1.05 15.11 -11.97
CA MET A 138 -0.40 15.21 -11.94
C MET A 138 -0.95 15.91 -13.18
N ALA A 139 -0.34 17.03 -13.58
CA ALA A 139 -0.73 17.76 -14.79
C ALA A 139 -0.67 16.89 -16.05
N GLU A 140 0.36 16.02 -16.14
CA GLU A 140 0.51 15.13 -17.30
C GLU A 140 -0.50 13.98 -17.31
N ILE A 141 -0.79 13.39 -16.14
CA ILE A 141 -1.59 12.17 -16.07
C ILE A 141 -3.10 12.41 -16.02
N THR A 142 -3.53 13.64 -15.72
CA THR A 142 -4.95 14.03 -15.67
C THR A 142 -5.46 14.59 -16.99
N ASP A 143 -4.58 15.04 -17.87
CA ASP A 143 -4.92 15.55 -19.19
C ASP A 143 -5.17 14.40 -20.17
N GLU A 144 -6.42 14.23 -20.61
CA GLU A 144 -6.82 13.18 -21.58
C GLU A 144 -6.11 13.30 -22.92
N SER A 145 -5.60 14.49 -23.28
CA SER A 145 -4.81 14.70 -24.50
C SER A 145 -3.33 14.31 -24.36
N SER A 146 -2.88 14.11 -23.13
CA SER A 146 -1.48 13.75 -22.83
C SER A 146 -1.19 12.29 -23.22
N PRO A 147 -0.02 11.99 -23.78
CA PRO A 147 0.42 10.61 -23.98
C PRO A 147 0.65 9.85 -22.66
N ASN A 148 0.71 10.57 -21.54
CA ASN A 148 0.89 10.02 -20.20
C ASN A 148 -0.42 9.93 -19.41
N PHE A 149 -1.58 10.19 -20.06
CA PHE A 149 -2.88 10.10 -19.41
C PHE A 149 -3.09 8.75 -18.70
N ILE A 150 -3.54 8.81 -17.45
CA ILE A 150 -3.89 7.62 -16.67
C ILE A 150 -5.38 7.69 -16.31
N PRO A 151 -6.20 6.71 -16.72
CA PRO A 151 -7.60 6.65 -16.31
C PRO A 151 -7.75 6.60 -14.78
N ALA A 152 -8.81 7.19 -14.22
CA ALA A 152 -9.02 7.31 -12.77
C ALA A 152 -9.00 5.96 -12.03
N ASP A 153 -9.54 4.88 -12.64
CA ASP A 153 -9.52 3.53 -12.08
C ASP A 153 -8.11 2.89 -12.00
N ARG A 154 -7.12 3.52 -12.65
CA ARG A 154 -5.70 3.11 -12.65
C ARG A 154 -4.83 4.02 -11.80
N ARG A 155 -5.36 5.13 -11.25
CA ARG A 155 -4.66 6.06 -10.36
C ARG A 155 -4.62 5.47 -8.94
N ILE A 156 -3.68 4.55 -8.71
CA ILE A 156 -3.47 3.89 -7.42
C ILE A 156 -2.17 4.41 -6.81
N ALA A 157 -2.24 4.88 -5.56
CA ALA A 157 -1.09 5.24 -4.75
C ALA A 157 -1.00 4.37 -3.51
N VAL A 158 0.21 3.92 -3.15
CA VAL A 158 0.48 3.12 -1.96
C VAL A 158 1.45 3.85 -1.05
N PHE A 159 1.16 3.84 0.24
CA PHE A 159 1.96 4.51 1.27
C PHE A 159 2.38 3.50 2.33
N ASP A 160 3.65 3.50 2.72
CA ASP A 160 4.01 3.03 4.04
C ASP A 160 3.38 3.93 5.11
N PHE A 161 3.36 3.48 6.35
CA PHE A 161 2.71 4.21 7.44
C PHE A 161 3.71 4.88 8.38
N ASP A 162 4.48 4.07 9.13
CA ASP A 162 5.42 4.57 10.13
C ASP A 162 6.65 5.21 9.47
N GLY A 163 6.95 6.45 9.81
CA GLY A 163 8.03 7.22 9.19
C GLY A 163 7.71 7.77 7.79
N THR A 164 6.49 7.49 7.27
CA THR A 164 6.01 8.00 5.98
C THR A 164 4.80 8.92 6.13
N LEU A 165 3.77 8.50 6.84
CA LEU A 165 2.58 9.29 7.15
C LEU A 165 2.54 9.71 8.63
N PHE A 166 3.16 8.91 9.49
CA PHE A 166 3.04 8.96 10.93
C PHE A 166 4.41 8.79 11.60
N CYS A 167 4.64 9.46 12.72
CA CYS A 167 5.92 9.45 13.43
C CYS A 167 6.34 8.05 13.90
N GLU A 168 7.61 7.70 13.68
CA GLU A 168 8.22 6.44 14.14
C GLU A 168 9.34 6.63 15.18
N THR A 169 9.58 7.85 15.64
CA THR A 169 10.81 8.22 16.35
C THR A 169 10.62 8.73 17.79
N ASP A 170 9.45 8.63 18.43
CA ASP A 170 9.23 9.13 19.79
C ASP A 170 8.83 8.05 20.84
N PRO A 171 9.82 7.42 21.43
CA PRO A 171 11.20 7.26 21.00
C PRO A 171 11.35 6.20 19.92
N ASN A 172 10.27 5.51 19.57
CA ASN A 172 10.19 4.43 18.60
C ASN A 172 8.75 4.30 18.09
N TYR A 173 8.48 3.31 17.24
CA TYR A 173 7.16 3.03 16.68
C TYR A 173 6.03 3.06 17.72
N PHE A 174 4.87 3.57 17.30
CA PHE A 174 3.67 3.59 18.16
C PHE A 174 3.36 2.21 18.74
N TRP A 175 3.39 1.16 17.93
CA TRP A 175 3.05 -0.20 18.33
C TRP A 175 4.09 -0.85 19.27
N TYR A 176 5.35 -0.40 19.25
CA TYR A 176 6.36 -0.79 20.24
C TYR A 176 6.00 -0.18 21.61
N ASN A 177 5.67 1.09 21.64
CA ASN A 177 5.30 1.78 22.86
C ASN A 177 3.95 1.28 23.42
N LEU A 178 3.00 0.93 22.52
CA LEU A 178 1.73 0.28 22.91
C LEU A 178 1.98 -1.05 23.64
N LEU A 179 2.91 -1.89 23.14
CA LEU A 179 3.26 -3.14 23.80
C LEU A 179 3.92 -2.92 25.15
N VAL A 180 4.83 -1.95 25.26
CA VAL A 180 5.45 -1.60 26.57
C VAL A 180 4.37 -1.20 27.56
N TYR A 181 3.48 -0.30 27.21
CA TYR A 181 2.37 0.12 28.06
C TYR A 181 1.49 -1.08 28.46
N ARG A 182 1.03 -1.88 27.49
CA ARG A 182 0.16 -3.04 27.71
C ARG A 182 0.76 -4.03 28.70
N VAL A 183 2.03 -4.35 28.53
CA VAL A 183 2.69 -5.47 29.25
C VAL A 183 3.30 -5.04 30.58
N LEU A 184 3.80 -3.81 30.69
CA LEU A 184 4.53 -3.37 31.88
C LEU A 184 3.76 -2.38 32.75
N GLU A 185 2.85 -1.58 32.17
CA GLU A 185 2.22 -0.45 32.84
C GLU A 185 0.72 -0.63 33.08
N ASP A 186 0.00 -1.27 32.13
CA ASP A 186 -1.45 -1.51 32.24
C ASP A 186 -1.75 -2.51 33.38
N GLU A 187 -2.25 -2.01 34.51
CA GLU A 187 -2.59 -2.82 35.71
C GLU A 187 -3.64 -3.91 35.42
N SER A 188 -4.47 -3.74 34.39
CA SER A 188 -5.49 -4.73 33.99
C SER A 188 -4.88 -5.96 33.32
N TYR A 189 -3.65 -5.85 32.80
CA TYR A 189 -2.98 -6.91 32.02
C TYR A 189 -1.59 -7.32 32.54
N ASN A 190 -0.81 -6.42 33.11
CA ASN A 190 0.60 -6.68 33.49
C ASN A 190 0.78 -7.93 34.37
N GLY A 191 -0.18 -8.20 35.25
CA GLY A 191 -0.22 -9.42 36.06
C GLY A 191 -0.43 -10.71 35.27
N LYS A 192 -1.09 -10.65 34.13
CA LYS A 192 -1.40 -11.77 33.23
C LYS A 192 -0.35 -11.97 32.13
N ALA A 193 0.43 -10.93 31.85
CA ALA A 193 1.43 -10.94 30.77
C ALA A 193 2.43 -12.08 30.93
N SER A 194 2.66 -12.80 29.85
CA SER A 194 3.58 -13.93 29.79
C SER A 194 5.03 -13.50 30.02
N LYS A 195 5.90 -14.47 30.34
CA LYS A 195 7.35 -14.22 30.44
C LYS A 195 7.95 -13.73 29.11
N PHE A 196 7.42 -14.23 28.00
CA PHE A 196 7.86 -13.84 26.65
C PHE A 196 7.52 -12.39 26.36
N GLU A 197 6.28 -11.97 26.58
CA GLU A 197 5.82 -10.58 26.40
C GLU A 197 6.61 -9.61 27.28
N LYS A 198 6.79 -9.96 28.58
CA LYS A 198 7.60 -9.14 29.49
C LYS A 198 9.05 -9.02 29.08
N ALA A 199 9.65 -10.10 28.55
CA ALA A 199 11.02 -10.07 28.04
C ALA A 199 11.12 -9.19 26.77
N THR A 200 10.14 -9.27 25.87
CA THR A 200 10.06 -8.44 24.67
C THR A 200 9.88 -6.98 25.01
N ALA A 201 8.93 -6.63 25.87
CA ALA A 201 8.72 -5.25 26.29
C ALA A 201 9.98 -4.64 26.93
N LYS A 202 10.73 -5.43 27.75
CA LYS A 202 12.01 -4.98 28.32
C LYS A 202 13.09 -4.76 27.24
N LYS A 203 13.12 -5.55 26.18
CA LYS A 203 14.04 -5.31 25.04
C LYS A 203 13.71 -3.98 24.36
N ILE A 204 12.41 -3.62 24.25
CA ILE A 204 11.99 -2.32 23.69
C ILE A 204 12.44 -1.19 24.61
N VAL A 205 12.24 -1.31 25.91
CA VAL A 205 12.73 -0.32 26.89
C VAL A 205 14.26 -0.16 26.77
N ASP A 206 15.02 -1.28 26.73
CA ASP A 206 16.47 -1.23 26.56
C ASP A 206 16.88 -0.59 25.22
N LEU A 207 16.10 -0.77 24.15
CA LEU A 207 16.33 -0.08 22.88
C LEU A 207 16.07 1.43 23.01
N ASN A 208 14.96 1.82 23.63
CA ASN A 208 14.55 3.21 23.77
C ASN A 208 15.48 4.02 24.69
N GLU A 209 15.94 3.42 25.80
CA GLU A 209 16.75 4.11 26.82
C GLU A 209 18.28 4.00 26.59
N LYS A 210 18.73 2.91 25.98
CA LYS A 210 20.16 2.57 25.89
C LYS A 210 20.65 2.33 24.47
N GLY A 211 19.77 2.47 23.45
CA GLY A 211 20.10 2.13 22.04
C GLY A 211 20.43 0.65 21.82
N LYS A 212 20.12 -0.25 22.75
CA LYS A 212 20.51 -1.66 22.72
C LYS A 212 19.64 -2.43 21.73
N LYS A 213 20.18 -2.71 20.54
CA LYS A 213 19.52 -3.49 19.49
C LYS A 213 19.48 -5.00 19.84
N SER A 214 18.42 -5.69 19.40
CA SER A 214 18.25 -7.14 19.51
C SER A 214 17.78 -7.69 18.16
N ASN A 215 18.51 -8.69 17.63
CA ASN A 215 18.28 -9.21 16.27
C ASN A 215 16.87 -9.77 16.01
N ASN A 216 16.20 -10.28 17.03
CA ASN A 216 14.88 -10.89 16.90
C ASN A 216 13.75 -9.93 17.36
N LEU A 217 14.07 -8.68 17.72
CA LEU A 217 13.09 -7.78 18.33
C LEU A 217 11.85 -7.56 17.46
N PRO A 218 11.94 -7.29 16.15
CA PRO A 218 10.74 -7.10 15.32
C PRO A 218 9.78 -8.30 15.35
N MET A 219 10.31 -9.50 15.22
CA MET A 219 9.51 -10.74 15.26
C MET A 219 8.95 -11.04 16.64
N ASP A 220 9.75 -10.86 17.69
CA ASP A 220 9.30 -11.05 19.08
C ASP A 220 8.19 -10.06 19.43
N GLN A 221 8.33 -8.82 18.97
CA GLN A 221 7.36 -7.76 19.18
C GLN A 221 6.04 -8.06 18.44
N ALA A 222 6.06 -8.43 17.14
CA ALA A 222 4.86 -8.79 16.40
C ALA A 222 4.09 -9.94 17.05
N LYS A 223 4.80 -10.99 17.51
CA LYS A 223 4.21 -12.10 18.27
C LYS A 223 3.64 -11.65 19.62
N SER A 224 4.31 -10.72 20.30
CA SER A 224 3.86 -10.22 21.59
C SER A 224 2.64 -9.30 21.47
N ILE A 225 2.53 -8.50 20.41
CA ILE A 225 1.32 -7.73 20.11
C ILE A 225 0.16 -8.71 19.92
N ALA A 226 0.27 -9.65 19.01
CA ALA A 226 -0.80 -10.61 18.76
C ALA A 226 -1.26 -11.30 20.06
N SER A 227 -0.33 -11.84 20.85
CA SER A 227 -0.68 -12.58 22.07
C SER A 227 -1.23 -11.70 23.20
N SER A 228 -0.73 -10.46 23.36
CA SER A 228 -1.13 -9.59 24.47
C SER A 228 -2.53 -9.01 24.35
N PHE A 229 -3.13 -9.08 23.17
CA PHE A 229 -4.50 -8.64 22.90
C PHE A 229 -5.45 -9.78 22.53
N ALA A 230 -4.98 -11.03 22.64
CA ALA A 230 -5.80 -12.23 22.37
C ALA A 230 -7.10 -12.23 23.20
N GLY A 231 -8.21 -12.60 22.54
CA GLY A 231 -9.53 -12.67 23.15
C GLY A 231 -10.32 -11.35 23.16
N MET A 232 -9.71 -10.22 22.78
CA MET A 232 -10.46 -8.98 22.57
C MET A 232 -11.22 -9.03 21.25
N THR A 233 -12.42 -8.47 21.19
CA THR A 233 -13.05 -8.16 19.90
C THR A 233 -12.30 -7.03 19.20
N PRO A 234 -12.43 -6.87 17.87
CA PRO A 234 -11.84 -5.75 17.17
C PRO A 234 -12.25 -4.38 17.74
N GLU A 235 -13.49 -4.27 18.24
CA GLU A 235 -14.01 -3.05 18.84
C GLU A 235 -13.38 -2.76 20.22
N GLU A 236 -13.17 -3.79 21.05
CA GLU A 236 -12.46 -3.65 22.34
C GLU A 236 -11.02 -3.28 22.14
N PHE A 237 -10.36 -3.88 21.15
CA PHE A 237 -9.00 -3.54 20.76
C PHE A 237 -8.90 -2.11 20.24
N ASP A 238 -9.80 -1.70 19.33
CA ASP A 238 -9.87 -0.32 18.85
C ASP A 238 -10.04 0.67 20.01
N ALA A 239 -10.96 0.42 20.92
CA ALA A 239 -11.15 1.29 22.10
C ALA A 239 -9.88 1.39 22.96
N TYR A 240 -9.12 0.30 23.10
CA TYR A 240 -7.85 0.29 23.80
C TYR A 240 -6.81 1.17 23.11
N VAL A 241 -6.67 1.05 21.81
CA VAL A 241 -5.74 1.87 21.00
C VAL A 241 -6.16 3.35 21.04
N GLN A 242 -7.48 3.67 20.95
CA GLN A 242 -7.98 5.04 21.06
C GLN A 242 -7.58 5.67 22.41
N ASN A 243 -7.64 4.93 23.51
CA ASN A 243 -7.19 5.40 24.82
C ASN A 243 -5.68 5.70 24.82
N PHE A 244 -4.86 4.84 24.22
CA PHE A 244 -3.41 5.04 24.14
C PHE A 244 -3.03 6.22 23.22
N LYS A 245 -3.79 6.48 22.17
CA LYS A 245 -3.65 7.66 21.28
C LYS A 245 -3.71 8.98 22.07
N ALA A 246 -4.49 9.03 23.15
CA ALA A 246 -4.65 10.23 23.97
C ALA A 246 -3.46 10.53 24.90
N PHE A 247 -2.46 9.65 24.96
CA PHE A 247 -1.27 9.88 25.79
C PHE A 247 -0.34 10.91 25.11
N PRO A 248 0.30 11.80 25.90
CA PRO A 248 1.28 12.74 25.35
C PRO A 248 2.51 12.01 24.81
N MET A 249 3.11 12.56 23.76
CA MET A 249 4.40 12.10 23.25
C MET A 249 5.54 12.60 24.18
N PRO A 250 6.42 11.69 24.65
CA PRO A 250 7.48 12.07 25.60
C PRO A 250 8.45 13.12 25.06
N GLY A 251 8.82 13.06 23.79
CA GLY A 251 9.82 13.92 23.15
C GLY A 251 9.29 15.27 22.68
N TYR A 252 7.99 15.53 22.80
CA TYR A 252 7.36 16.75 22.26
C TYR A 252 6.50 17.46 23.29
N ASN A 253 6.37 18.78 23.13
CA ASN A 253 5.34 19.59 23.81
C ASN A 253 4.17 19.79 22.84
N GLY A 254 2.95 19.66 23.34
CA GLY A 254 1.74 19.92 22.55
C GLY A 254 1.37 18.82 21.55
N LEU A 255 1.98 17.62 21.62
CA LEU A 255 1.69 16.51 20.72
C LEU A 255 1.20 15.29 21.50
N LEU A 256 0.09 14.70 21.05
CA LEU A 256 -0.40 13.41 21.52
C LEU A 256 0.07 12.29 20.57
N ARG A 257 0.12 11.06 21.09
CA ARG A 257 0.54 9.90 20.30
C ARG A 257 -0.34 9.67 19.08
N GLY A 258 -1.64 9.96 19.15
CA GLY A 258 -2.58 9.81 18.04
C GLY A 258 -2.55 10.96 17.02
N ASP A 259 -1.87 12.06 17.32
CA ASP A 259 -1.82 13.26 16.49
C ASP A 259 -0.47 13.46 15.80
N SER A 260 0.42 12.47 15.89
CA SER A 260 1.78 12.56 15.36
C SER A 260 1.88 12.30 13.83
N TRP A 261 0.99 12.95 13.08
CA TRP A 261 0.93 12.89 11.62
C TRP A 261 1.93 13.85 11.00
N TYR A 262 2.61 13.44 9.94
CA TYR A 262 3.38 14.34 9.11
C TYR A 262 2.43 15.16 8.22
N LEU A 263 2.15 16.39 8.64
CA LEU A 263 1.16 17.26 7.98
C LEU A 263 1.41 17.46 6.48
N PRO A 264 2.67 17.63 5.99
CA PRO A 264 2.92 17.73 4.57
C PRO A 264 2.51 16.47 3.79
N MET A 265 2.62 15.29 4.41
CA MET A 265 2.23 14.03 3.76
C MET A 265 0.71 13.84 3.75
N LEU A 266 -0.02 14.36 4.74
CA LEU A 266 -1.49 14.43 4.67
C LEU A 266 -1.94 15.26 3.46
N GLN A 267 -1.27 16.39 3.20
CA GLN A 267 -1.55 17.21 2.00
C GLN A 267 -1.30 16.46 0.70
N ILE A 268 -0.27 15.59 0.64
CA ILE A 268 -0.07 14.71 -0.53
C ILE A 268 -1.27 13.78 -0.72
N VAL A 269 -1.75 13.14 0.35
CA VAL A 269 -2.92 12.26 0.27
C VAL A 269 -4.16 13.03 -0.21
N ASP A 270 -4.44 14.18 0.37
CA ASP A 270 -5.57 15.02 -0.04
C ASP A 270 -5.45 15.46 -1.50
N TYR A 271 -4.25 15.87 -1.95
CA TYR A 271 -4.00 16.28 -3.34
C TYR A 271 -4.18 15.12 -4.32
N LEU A 272 -3.71 13.91 -3.96
CA LEU A 272 -3.93 12.72 -4.77
C LEU A 272 -5.42 12.39 -4.89
N GLN A 273 -6.15 12.43 -3.77
CA GLN A 273 -7.59 12.16 -3.76
C GLN A 273 -8.39 13.21 -4.55
N ALA A 274 -7.99 14.48 -4.50
CA ALA A 274 -8.57 15.55 -5.33
C ALA A 274 -8.35 15.33 -6.85
N ASN A 275 -7.42 14.46 -7.22
CA ASN A 275 -7.13 14.05 -8.60
C ASN A 275 -7.50 12.58 -8.87
N ASP A 276 -8.56 12.09 -8.22
CA ASP A 276 -9.16 10.76 -8.41
C ASP A 276 -8.25 9.57 -8.11
N PHE A 277 -7.24 9.74 -7.25
CA PHE A 277 -6.45 8.61 -6.79
C PHE A 277 -7.17 7.80 -5.71
N THR A 278 -7.09 6.50 -5.83
CA THR A 278 -7.36 5.59 -4.72
C THR A 278 -6.08 5.37 -3.93
N VAL A 279 -6.09 5.77 -2.65
CA VAL A 279 -4.93 5.70 -1.77
C VAL A 279 -5.02 4.48 -0.87
N TYR A 280 -3.97 3.67 -0.80
CA TYR A 280 -3.82 2.55 0.11
C TYR A 280 -2.66 2.76 1.07
N ILE A 281 -2.83 2.31 2.31
CA ILE A 281 -1.73 2.15 3.28
C ILE A 281 -1.24 0.70 3.21
N VAL A 282 0.08 0.51 3.12
CA VAL A 282 0.75 -0.80 3.05
C VAL A 282 1.86 -0.83 4.09
N SER A 283 1.48 -1.06 5.34
CA SER A 283 2.32 -0.93 6.54
C SER A 283 2.94 -2.26 6.99
N GLU A 284 4.13 -2.20 7.62
CA GLU A 284 4.68 -3.31 8.41
C GLU A 284 3.96 -3.47 9.75
N SER A 285 3.39 -2.40 10.30
CA SER A 285 2.63 -2.42 11.55
C SER A 285 1.38 -3.30 11.44
N ASP A 286 0.92 -3.80 12.58
CA ASP A 286 -0.31 -4.59 12.65
C ASP A 286 -1.50 -3.82 12.07
N ARG A 287 -2.29 -4.51 11.25
CA ARG A 287 -3.42 -3.95 10.50
C ARG A 287 -4.48 -3.31 11.41
N PHE A 288 -4.79 -3.92 12.55
CA PHE A 288 -5.80 -3.40 13.47
C PHE A 288 -5.29 -2.16 14.21
N ILE A 289 -3.98 -2.11 14.52
CA ILE A 289 -3.35 -0.91 15.11
C ILE A 289 -3.44 0.25 14.12
N VAL A 290 -3.01 0.05 12.86
CA VAL A 290 -3.04 1.13 11.86
C VAL A 290 -4.47 1.61 11.61
N ARG A 291 -5.44 0.69 11.49
CA ARG A 291 -6.87 1.04 11.37
C ARG A 291 -7.37 1.85 12.55
N SER A 292 -6.97 1.48 13.76
CA SER A 292 -7.35 2.24 14.96
C SER A 292 -6.69 3.61 15.02
N ILE A 293 -5.44 3.75 14.58
CA ILE A 293 -4.78 5.07 14.50
C ILE A 293 -5.48 5.97 13.48
N VAL A 294 -5.79 5.43 12.30
CA VAL A 294 -6.45 6.18 11.21
C VAL A 294 -7.91 6.55 11.55
N LYS A 295 -8.58 5.74 12.35
CA LYS A 295 -9.95 6.02 12.76
C LYS A 295 -10.04 7.36 13.50
N ASN A 296 -10.95 8.24 13.04
CA ASN A 296 -11.15 9.59 13.59
C ASN A 296 -9.89 10.48 13.52
N SER A 297 -9.01 10.24 12.55
CA SER A 297 -7.83 11.06 12.26
C SER A 297 -8.11 12.01 11.09
N PRO A 298 -7.20 12.97 10.82
CA PRO A 298 -7.30 13.82 9.62
C PRO A 298 -7.07 13.05 8.32
N LEU A 299 -6.51 11.83 8.36
CA LEU A 299 -6.25 11.03 7.17
C LEU A 299 -7.54 10.37 6.65
N ASN A 300 -8.02 10.80 5.49
CA ASN A 300 -9.25 10.28 4.89
C ASN A 300 -8.99 9.05 4.02
N VAL A 301 -8.57 7.93 4.64
CA VAL A 301 -8.40 6.64 3.97
C VAL A 301 -9.36 5.61 4.57
N PRO A 302 -10.23 4.98 3.76
CA PRO A 302 -11.16 3.95 4.24
C PRO A 302 -10.44 2.75 4.85
N MET A 303 -11.01 2.16 5.92
CA MET A 303 -10.43 1.02 6.63
C MET A 303 -10.10 -0.19 5.73
N ARG A 304 -10.88 -0.41 4.66
CA ARG A 304 -10.63 -1.46 3.66
C ARG A 304 -9.39 -1.22 2.80
N GLN A 305 -8.87 0.01 2.77
CA GLN A 305 -7.66 0.41 2.05
C GLN A 305 -6.41 0.39 2.93
N ILE A 306 -6.52 -0.16 4.15
CA ILE A 306 -5.42 -0.30 5.10
C ILE A 306 -5.00 -1.76 5.15
N ILE A 307 -3.80 -2.02 4.63
CA ILE A 307 -3.10 -3.30 4.59
C ILE A 307 -1.96 -3.23 5.60
N GLY A 308 -1.81 -4.27 6.42
CA GLY A 308 -0.76 -4.33 7.43
C GLY A 308 -0.29 -5.76 7.67
N SER A 309 0.53 -5.95 8.68
CA SER A 309 0.85 -7.28 9.19
C SER A 309 -0.41 -7.93 9.75
N ASP A 310 -0.47 -9.26 9.66
CA ASP A 310 -1.65 -10.03 10.01
C ASP A 310 -1.44 -10.85 11.28
N GLU A 311 -2.46 -10.84 12.12
CA GLU A 311 -2.66 -11.76 13.23
C GLU A 311 -3.91 -12.62 13.00
N SER A 312 -4.03 -13.72 13.76
CA SER A 312 -5.20 -14.57 13.66
C SER A 312 -6.45 -13.90 14.22
N VAL A 313 -7.55 -14.14 13.53
CA VAL A 313 -8.90 -13.76 13.96
C VAL A 313 -9.72 -15.04 14.01
N VAL A 314 -10.42 -15.27 15.12
CA VAL A 314 -11.14 -16.50 15.38
C VAL A 314 -12.53 -16.21 15.95
N ALA A 315 -13.41 -17.21 15.96
CA ALA A 315 -14.70 -17.13 16.63
C ALA A 315 -14.57 -17.53 18.12
N THR A 316 -15.42 -16.97 18.98
CA THR A 316 -15.41 -17.29 20.43
C THR A 316 -15.69 -18.76 20.73
N GLY A 317 -16.41 -19.48 19.86
CA GLY A 317 -16.70 -20.91 20.02
C GLY A 317 -15.77 -21.83 19.23
N GLN A 318 -14.74 -21.27 18.55
CA GLN A 318 -13.85 -22.05 17.68
C GLN A 318 -12.81 -22.88 18.45
N ASP A 319 -12.42 -22.43 19.65
CA ASP A 319 -11.36 -23.02 20.46
C ASP A 319 -10.08 -23.33 19.63
N ASP A 320 -9.62 -24.58 19.60
CA ASP A 320 -8.47 -25.03 18.82
C ASP A 320 -8.83 -25.63 17.45
N GLU A 321 -10.11 -25.58 17.04
CA GLU A 321 -10.58 -26.11 15.76
C GLU A 321 -10.06 -25.25 14.61
N ASP A 322 -9.65 -25.88 13.49
CA ASP A 322 -9.19 -25.16 12.31
C ASP A 322 -10.36 -24.41 11.64
N GLY A 323 -10.08 -23.19 11.17
CA GLY A 323 -11.08 -22.39 10.47
C GLY A 323 -11.63 -23.01 9.17
N LEU A 324 -10.97 -24.05 8.63
CA LEU A 324 -11.49 -24.84 7.51
C LEU A 324 -12.66 -25.76 7.94
N GLU A 325 -12.72 -26.12 9.21
CA GLU A 325 -13.71 -27.05 9.75
C GLU A 325 -14.77 -26.33 10.59
N TYR A 326 -14.40 -25.21 11.24
CA TYR A 326 -15.32 -24.43 12.07
C TYR A 326 -16.26 -23.55 11.26
N THR A 327 -17.53 -23.58 11.56
CA THR A 327 -18.55 -22.70 10.97
C THR A 327 -19.01 -21.67 12.01
N PHE A 328 -18.81 -20.37 11.71
CA PHE A 328 -19.27 -19.26 12.52
C PHE A 328 -20.79 -19.31 12.75
N THR A 329 -21.22 -19.20 13.99
CA THR A 329 -22.62 -19.30 14.38
C THR A 329 -23.17 -17.96 14.89
N GLY A 330 -24.49 -17.81 14.98
CA GLY A 330 -25.12 -16.61 15.53
C GLY A 330 -24.87 -16.37 17.03
N LYS A 331 -24.16 -17.29 17.72
CA LYS A 331 -23.73 -17.13 19.13
C LYS A 331 -22.29 -16.63 19.27
N ASP A 332 -21.53 -16.68 18.18
CA ASP A 332 -20.13 -16.30 18.19
C ASP A 332 -19.93 -14.79 18.09
N LYS A 333 -18.82 -14.36 18.63
CA LYS A 333 -18.19 -13.07 18.35
C LYS A 333 -16.87 -13.32 17.64
N VAL A 334 -16.44 -12.37 16.83
CA VAL A 334 -15.09 -12.33 16.28
C VAL A 334 -14.15 -11.80 17.34
N ILE A 335 -13.04 -12.49 17.58
CA ILE A 335 -11.98 -12.06 18.52
C ILE A 335 -10.59 -12.20 17.89
N LEU A 336 -9.63 -11.46 18.40
CA LEU A 336 -8.21 -11.62 18.08
C LEU A 336 -7.73 -12.95 18.64
N GLY A 337 -7.15 -13.80 17.78
CA GLY A 337 -6.81 -15.17 18.13
C GLY A 337 -5.43 -15.34 18.78
N GLY A 338 -4.63 -14.28 18.86
CA GLY A 338 -3.36 -14.26 19.57
C GLY A 338 -2.16 -14.87 18.82
N LYS A 339 -2.29 -15.23 17.54
CA LYS A 339 -1.18 -15.76 16.72
C LYS A 339 -0.78 -14.75 15.65
N PHE A 340 0.49 -14.37 15.62
CA PHE A 340 1.05 -13.65 14.48
C PHE A 340 1.10 -14.57 13.26
N LEU A 341 0.62 -14.11 12.12
CA LEU A 341 0.50 -14.90 10.88
C LEU A 341 1.51 -14.49 9.82
N ARG A 342 1.58 -13.16 9.48
CA ARG A 342 2.42 -12.66 8.41
C ARG A 342 2.88 -11.25 8.70
N GLY A 343 4.20 -11.00 8.56
CA GLY A 343 4.76 -9.65 8.53
C GLY A 343 4.66 -9.05 7.12
N ASN A 344 4.12 -7.85 7.03
CA ASN A 344 3.96 -7.12 5.77
C ASN A 344 5.16 -6.23 5.48
N VAL A 345 6.32 -6.84 5.24
CA VAL A 345 7.63 -6.20 5.08
C VAL A 345 8.34 -6.72 3.82
N ASN A 346 9.19 -5.93 3.20
CA ASN A 346 9.93 -6.30 1.99
C ASN A 346 9.01 -6.82 0.87
N MET A 347 9.30 -8.00 0.31
CA MET A 347 8.51 -8.63 -0.75
C MET A 347 7.05 -8.90 -0.34
N ASN A 348 6.78 -9.05 0.95
CA ASN A 348 5.41 -9.25 1.42
C ASN A 348 4.52 -8.00 1.21
N LYS A 349 5.08 -6.77 1.20
CA LYS A 349 4.33 -5.57 0.78
C LYS A 349 3.87 -5.69 -0.67
N THR A 350 4.75 -6.09 -1.59
CA THR A 350 4.37 -6.35 -2.99
C THR A 350 3.35 -7.47 -3.11
N THR A 351 3.53 -8.57 -2.36
CA THR A 351 2.57 -9.68 -2.34
C THR A 351 1.18 -9.20 -1.89
N ALA A 352 1.11 -8.38 -0.85
CA ALA A 352 -0.14 -7.83 -0.34
C ALA A 352 -0.81 -6.89 -1.36
N ILE A 353 -0.05 -6.05 -2.06
CA ILE A 353 -0.56 -5.21 -3.15
C ILE A 353 -1.22 -6.07 -4.24
N ILE A 354 -0.55 -7.14 -4.68
CA ILE A 354 -1.07 -8.04 -5.71
C ILE A 354 -2.36 -8.75 -5.22
N GLN A 355 -2.38 -9.20 -3.96
CA GLN A 355 -3.49 -9.98 -3.42
C GLN A 355 -4.71 -9.14 -3.05
N GLU A 356 -4.51 -7.95 -2.47
CA GLU A 356 -5.58 -7.14 -1.88
C GLU A 356 -6.01 -5.98 -2.77
N ILE A 357 -5.12 -5.43 -3.60
CA ILE A 357 -5.41 -4.35 -4.55
C ILE A 357 -5.66 -4.91 -5.96
N GLY A 358 -4.86 -5.89 -6.40
CA GLY A 358 -4.99 -6.54 -7.71
C GLY A 358 -4.58 -5.68 -8.91
N VAL A 359 -4.07 -4.46 -8.66
CA VAL A 359 -3.61 -3.49 -9.67
C VAL A 359 -2.25 -2.97 -9.27
N GLN A 360 -1.32 -2.87 -10.23
CA GLN A 360 -0.01 -2.27 -10.00
C GLN A 360 -0.18 -0.77 -9.73
N PRO A 361 0.33 -0.24 -8.58
CA PRO A 361 0.25 1.18 -8.28
C PRO A 361 1.08 2.00 -9.26
N VAL A 362 0.73 3.27 -9.45
CA VAL A 362 1.53 4.23 -10.23
C VAL A 362 2.32 5.19 -9.35
N LEU A 363 2.00 5.25 -8.06
CA LEU A 363 2.76 6.01 -7.07
C LEU A 363 3.02 5.17 -5.83
N SER A 364 4.22 5.29 -5.25
CA SER A 364 4.55 4.72 -3.94
C SER A 364 5.33 5.70 -3.09
N PHE A 365 5.09 5.64 -1.78
CA PHE A 365 5.75 6.44 -0.76
C PHE A 365 6.23 5.54 0.38
N GLY A 366 7.50 5.67 0.77
CA GLY A 366 8.10 4.91 1.85
C GLY A 366 9.23 5.69 2.50
N ASN A 367 9.95 5.10 3.47
CA ASN A 367 11.03 5.76 4.18
C ASN A 367 12.23 4.85 4.46
N THR A 368 12.09 3.54 4.29
CA THR A 368 13.16 2.58 4.57
C THR A 368 13.36 1.58 3.44
N MET A 369 14.45 0.80 3.50
CA MET A 369 14.67 -0.30 2.54
C MET A 369 13.66 -1.44 2.69
N ASN A 370 12.88 -1.49 3.77
CA ASN A 370 11.75 -2.40 3.90
C ASN A 370 10.64 -2.11 2.86
N ASP A 371 10.60 -0.88 2.32
CA ASP A 371 9.67 -0.43 1.29
C ASP A 371 10.21 -0.61 -0.13
N ALA A 372 11.48 -0.99 -0.27
CA ALA A 372 12.15 -1.07 -1.58
C ALA A 372 11.40 -1.98 -2.56
N SER A 373 10.87 -3.12 -2.10
CA SER A 373 10.09 -4.02 -2.97
C SER A 373 8.81 -3.37 -3.48
N MET A 374 8.11 -2.60 -2.65
CA MET A 374 6.93 -1.83 -3.02
C MET A 374 7.29 -0.73 -4.02
N ALA A 375 8.35 0.05 -3.74
CA ALA A 375 8.84 1.11 -4.61
C ALA A 375 9.26 0.57 -5.99
N MET A 376 10.07 -0.50 -6.01
CA MET A 376 10.51 -1.14 -7.26
C MET A 376 9.34 -1.74 -8.04
N TYR A 377 8.40 -2.41 -7.37
CA TYR A 377 7.22 -2.95 -8.03
C TYR A 377 6.39 -1.84 -8.69
N THR A 378 6.27 -0.68 -8.05
CA THR A 378 5.54 0.46 -8.61
C THR A 378 6.14 0.96 -9.92
N ILE A 379 7.48 1.05 -10.02
CA ILE A 379 8.14 1.67 -11.18
C ILE A 379 8.66 0.69 -12.24
N THR A 380 8.74 -0.61 -11.93
CA THR A 380 9.30 -1.60 -12.86
C THR A 380 8.23 -2.11 -13.83
N GLU A 381 8.51 -1.98 -15.12
CA GLU A 381 7.63 -2.46 -16.20
C GLU A 381 6.16 -2.01 -16.05
N ASN A 382 5.94 -0.85 -15.46
CA ASN A 382 4.59 -0.30 -15.32
C ASN A 382 4.13 0.24 -16.69
N PRO A 383 2.93 -0.12 -17.16
CA PRO A 383 2.40 0.37 -18.44
C PRO A 383 2.09 1.88 -18.42
N TYR A 384 2.05 2.49 -17.24
CA TYR A 384 1.83 3.91 -17.03
C TYR A 384 3.08 4.59 -16.45
N LYS A 385 3.19 5.91 -16.66
CA LYS A 385 4.18 6.73 -15.96
C LYS A 385 4.01 6.56 -14.46
N SER A 386 5.08 6.18 -13.76
CA SER A 386 5.04 5.85 -12.34
C SER A 386 6.23 6.42 -11.59
N LEU A 387 6.03 6.77 -10.32
CA LEU A 387 7.06 7.37 -9.47
C LEU A 387 7.08 6.70 -8.10
N ALA A 388 8.27 6.66 -7.49
CA ALA A 388 8.47 6.22 -6.12
C ALA A 388 9.18 7.32 -5.32
N PHE A 389 8.64 7.66 -4.16
CA PHE A 389 9.15 8.69 -3.25
C PHE A 389 9.63 8.04 -1.95
N MET A 390 10.81 8.50 -1.47
CA MET A 390 11.37 7.99 -0.22
C MET A 390 11.69 9.14 0.72
N LEU A 391 11.07 9.12 1.90
CA LEU A 391 11.30 10.12 2.94
C LEU A 391 12.67 9.93 3.56
N CYS A 392 13.40 11.03 3.69
CA CYS A 392 14.69 11.11 4.34
C CYS A 392 14.51 11.84 5.67
N CYS A 393 14.60 11.11 6.79
CA CYS A 393 14.45 11.69 8.12
C CYS A 393 15.72 12.45 8.54
N ASP A 394 15.94 13.60 7.90
CA ASP A 394 17.14 14.45 8.03
C ASP A 394 16.95 15.68 8.93
N ASP A 395 15.76 15.87 9.51
CA ASP A 395 15.48 16.99 10.41
C ASP A 395 15.80 16.64 11.85
N LEU A 396 16.86 17.27 12.39
CA LEU A 396 17.29 17.07 13.77
C LEU A 396 16.63 18.05 14.75
N GLU A 397 16.00 19.12 14.24
CA GLU A 397 15.42 20.18 15.06
C GLU A 397 13.94 19.97 15.34
N ARG A 398 13.18 19.61 14.33
CA ARG A 398 11.73 19.44 14.40
C ARG A 398 11.32 17.98 14.55
N GLU A 399 12.23 17.03 14.19
CA GLU A 399 12.04 15.58 14.29
C GLU A 399 13.28 14.93 14.92
N ASN A 400 13.16 13.67 15.38
CA ASN A 400 14.30 12.87 15.82
C ASN A 400 14.99 12.22 14.62
N GLY A 401 15.50 13.06 13.72
CA GLY A 401 16.17 12.64 12.49
C GLY A 401 17.45 11.85 12.74
N ASN A 402 17.92 11.19 11.69
CA ASN A 402 19.19 10.48 11.70
C ASN A 402 19.94 10.74 10.38
N THR A 403 21.01 11.52 10.47
CA THR A 403 21.79 11.94 9.31
C THR A 403 22.36 10.79 8.51
N ASP A 404 22.83 9.72 9.17
CA ASP A 404 23.44 8.58 8.47
C ASP A 404 22.41 7.77 7.71
N LYS A 405 21.24 7.52 8.34
CA LYS A 405 20.10 6.87 7.64
C LYS A 405 19.59 7.72 6.47
N ALA A 406 19.46 9.03 6.67
CA ALA A 406 19.02 9.95 5.61
C ALA A 406 20.01 9.97 4.44
N ASN A 407 21.32 10.06 4.71
CA ASN A 407 22.36 10.01 3.67
C ASN A 407 22.35 8.68 2.91
N ALA A 408 22.18 7.55 3.60
CA ALA A 408 22.03 6.25 2.95
C ALA A 408 20.79 6.20 2.07
N MET A 409 19.65 6.77 2.49
CA MET A 409 18.44 6.85 1.67
C MET A 409 18.62 7.73 0.44
N TYR A 410 19.30 8.88 0.54
CA TYR A 410 19.66 9.70 -0.63
C TYR A 410 20.50 8.93 -1.65
N GLN A 411 21.45 8.11 -1.20
CA GLN A 411 22.24 7.24 -2.08
C GLN A 411 21.36 6.18 -2.78
N ASN A 412 20.49 5.53 -2.02
CA ASN A 412 19.55 4.55 -2.57
C ASN A 412 18.59 5.21 -3.58
N CYS A 413 18.09 6.42 -3.30
CA CYS A 413 17.25 7.17 -4.25
C CYS A 413 17.98 7.41 -5.57
N ALA A 414 19.25 7.79 -5.53
CA ALA A 414 20.05 7.98 -6.73
C ALA A 414 20.32 6.68 -7.48
N GLU A 415 20.55 5.56 -6.76
CA GLU A 415 20.80 4.24 -7.34
C GLU A 415 19.56 3.64 -8.02
N TYR A 416 18.40 3.76 -7.35
CA TYR A 416 17.17 3.10 -7.80
C TYR A 416 16.19 4.03 -8.52
N ASN A 417 16.60 5.26 -8.83
CA ASN A 417 15.77 6.26 -9.49
C ASN A 417 14.48 6.58 -8.70
N TRP A 418 14.60 6.65 -7.37
CA TRP A 418 13.54 7.14 -6.51
C TRP A 418 13.70 8.64 -6.25
N ILE A 419 12.61 9.31 -5.88
CA ILE A 419 12.59 10.72 -5.56
C ILE A 419 12.75 10.88 -4.05
N PRO A 420 13.84 11.48 -3.56
CA PRO A 420 14.01 11.74 -2.13
C PRO A 420 13.10 12.88 -1.68
N VAL A 421 12.58 12.77 -0.46
CA VAL A 421 11.84 13.82 0.25
C VAL A 421 12.61 14.18 1.51
N SER A 422 13.11 15.42 1.59
CA SER A 422 13.82 15.93 2.76
C SER A 422 12.83 16.51 3.77
N MET A 423 12.71 15.91 4.96
CA MET A 423 11.87 16.50 6.00
C MET A 423 12.37 17.89 6.42
N LYS A 424 13.68 18.11 6.38
CA LYS A 424 14.32 19.36 6.76
C LYS A 424 14.14 20.48 5.73
N ASN A 425 14.34 20.18 4.44
CA ASN A 425 14.45 21.19 3.40
C ASN A 425 13.16 21.34 2.57
N ASP A 426 12.39 20.25 2.41
CA ASP A 426 11.21 20.26 1.58
C ASP A 426 9.94 20.69 2.33
N TRP A 427 9.96 20.62 3.67
CA TRP A 427 8.80 20.93 4.50
C TRP A 427 8.95 22.22 5.31
N THR A 428 7.90 23.02 5.36
CA THR A 428 7.83 24.23 6.20
C THR A 428 7.50 23.91 7.65
N THR A 429 6.76 22.84 7.89
CA THR A 429 6.41 22.30 9.22
C THR A 429 6.33 20.77 9.16
N ILE A 430 6.40 20.07 10.30
CA ILE A 430 6.16 18.63 10.40
C ILE A 430 4.82 18.36 11.09
N TYR A 431 4.62 18.91 12.31
CA TYR A 431 3.45 18.67 13.18
C TYR A 431 2.61 19.92 13.43
N GLY A 432 2.92 21.06 12.78
CA GLY A 432 2.32 22.37 13.00
C GLY A 432 3.08 23.21 14.02
N ASP A 433 2.81 24.52 14.01
CA ASP A 433 3.57 25.54 14.75
C ASP A 433 3.43 25.46 16.28
N SER A 434 2.37 24.80 16.78
CA SER A 434 2.10 24.62 18.20
C SER A 434 2.91 23.48 18.84
N VAL A 435 3.54 22.63 18.02
CA VAL A 435 4.33 21.48 18.47
C VAL A 435 5.81 21.83 18.49
N THR A 436 6.46 21.56 19.62
CA THR A 436 7.91 21.79 19.75
C THR A 436 8.60 20.55 20.31
N LYS A 437 9.74 20.19 19.72
CA LYS A 437 10.59 19.13 20.23
C LYS A 437 11.22 19.57 21.56
N LYS A 438 11.25 18.68 22.56
CA LYS A 438 11.89 18.94 23.83
C LYS A 438 13.40 18.89 23.70
N VAL A 439 14.09 19.93 24.17
CA VAL A 439 15.55 19.97 24.22
C VAL A 439 16.06 19.06 25.33
N GLY A 440 17.01 18.18 25.05
CA GLY A 440 17.66 17.32 26.07
C GLY A 440 17.24 15.84 26.07
N VAL A 441 16.30 15.43 25.21
CA VAL A 441 15.99 14.00 24.98
C VAL A 441 17.05 13.35 24.08
N ASP A 442 17.74 14.13 23.28
CA ASP A 442 18.71 13.66 22.28
C ASP A 442 20.01 13.08 22.86
N GLU A 443 20.45 13.55 24.05
CA GLU A 443 21.70 13.03 24.66
C GLU A 443 21.54 11.60 25.23
N ALA A 444 20.31 11.18 25.53
CA ALA A 444 20.04 9.82 26.02
C ALA A 444 19.81 8.79 24.89
N LEU A 445 19.52 9.27 23.65
CA LEU A 445 19.14 8.41 22.51
C LEU A 445 20.16 8.36 21.38
N ALA A 446 21.25 9.14 21.45
CA ALA A 446 22.32 9.06 20.48
C ALA A 446 23.02 7.69 20.59
N PRO A 447 23.03 6.85 19.55
CA PRO A 447 23.79 5.61 19.60
C PRO A 447 25.28 5.98 19.70
N SER A 448 25.93 5.52 20.78
CA SER A 448 27.39 5.52 20.84
C SER A 448 27.93 4.82 19.61
N ALA A 449 28.86 5.51 18.93
CA ALA A 449 29.52 5.16 17.68
C ALA A 449 30.08 3.73 17.63
#